data_b35571a70a421bb9e5aa68d04e744428
#
_entry.id   b35571a70a421bb9e5aa68d04e744428
#
_cell.length_a   1.000
_cell.length_b   1.000
_cell.length_c   1.000
_cell.angle_alpha   90.00
_cell.angle_beta   90.00
_cell.angle_gamma   90.00
#
_symmetry.space_group_name_H-M   'P 1'
#
loop_
_entity.id
_entity.type
_entity.pdbx_description
1 polymer ?
#
loop_
_entity_poly.entity_id
_entity_poly.type
_entity_poly.pdbx_seq_one_letter_code
_entity_poly.pdbx_strand_id
1 'polypeptide(L)'
;MSDTEIQAELVAVARDLNVQRATLRLISDTSVFPIAYEHCEPGTASIRDTPRLDMSKQPVVLKMQAGASQVVEDDCAVATNDPGYHEMREMFGGMKAQTVTANRDADGQIIGLLSVHDLTSPRTWTDAEAARARAAADRLDELTR
;
A
#
# COMPACT_ATOMS: atom_id res chain seq x y z
N MET A 1 9.90 -16.47 -12.08
CA MET A 1 9.16 -15.59 -11.19
C MET A 1 8.16 -16.37 -10.42
N SER A 2 8.29 -16.41 -9.15
CA SER A 2 7.39 -17.21 -8.36
C SER A 2 6.62 -16.33 -7.41
N ASP A 3 5.38 -16.74 -7.12
CA ASP A 3 4.58 -16.13 -6.07
C ASP A 3 5.33 -16.17 -4.74
N THR A 4 6.17 -17.18 -4.53
CA THR A 4 7.00 -17.32 -3.33
C THR A 4 7.97 -16.14 -3.17
N GLU A 5 8.61 -15.70 -4.25
CA GLU A 5 9.54 -14.55 -4.19
C GLU A 5 8.80 -13.25 -3.92
N ILE A 6 7.64 -13.07 -4.53
CA ILE A 6 6.78 -11.89 -4.29
C ILE A 6 6.34 -11.86 -2.84
N GLN A 7 5.85 -12.99 -2.34
CA GLN A 7 5.40 -13.10 -0.95
C GLN A 7 6.55 -12.86 0.03
N ALA A 8 7.74 -13.38 -0.28
CA ALA A 8 8.92 -13.18 0.55
C ALA A 8 9.31 -11.70 0.67
N GLU A 9 9.20 -10.93 -0.42
CA GLU A 9 9.49 -9.49 -0.37
C GLU A 9 8.46 -8.74 0.47
N LEU A 10 7.17 -9.11 0.39
CA LEU A 10 6.15 -8.51 1.25
C LEU A 10 6.42 -8.77 2.74
N VAL A 11 6.81 -9.99 3.07
CA VAL A 11 7.20 -10.34 4.44
C VAL A 11 8.41 -9.50 4.88
N ALA A 12 9.44 -9.42 4.02
CA ALA A 12 10.66 -8.70 4.35
C ALA A 12 10.41 -7.21 4.60
N VAL A 13 9.66 -6.55 3.72
CA VAL A 13 9.39 -5.10 3.90
C VAL A 13 8.53 -4.84 5.13
N ALA A 14 7.54 -5.70 5.39
CA ALA A 14 6.69 -5.54 6.59
C ALA A 14 7.52 -5.66 7.87
N ARG A 15 8.44 -6.62 7.93
CA ARG A 15 9.29 -6.81 9.10
C ARG A 15 10.36 -5.75 9.24
N ASP A 16 10.97 -5.34 8.14
CA ASP A 16 11.95 -4.25 8.16
C ASP A 16 11.35 -2.93 8.63
N LEU A 17 10.11 -2.67 8.26
CA LEU A 17 9.39 -1.45 8.64
C LEU A 17 8.59 -1.61 9.93
N ASN A 18 8.54 -2.82 10.50
CA ASN A 18 7.78 -3.13 11.71
C ASN A 18 6.31 -2.73 11.57
N VAL A 19 5.70 -3.18 10.48
CA VAL A 19 4.26 -3.00 10.23
C VAL A 19 3.58 -4.37 10.20
N GLN A 20 2.26 -4.38 10.38
CA GLN A 20 1.50 -5.62 10.53
C GLN A 20 0.95 -6.13 9.21
N ARG A 21 0.87 -5.28 8.19
CA ARG A 21 0.31 -5.66 6.89
C ARG A 21 1.08 -4.99 5.76
N ALA A 22 1.29 -5.75 4.68
CA ALA A 22 1.80 -5.22 3.42
C ALA A 22 0.96 -5.79 2.28
N THR A 23 0.50 -4.94 1.37
CA THR A 23 -0.33 -5.36 0.23
C THR A 23 0.28 -4.86 -1.07
N LEU A 24 0.20 -5.69 -2.09
CA LEU A 24 0.53 -5.30 -3.46
C LEU A 24 -0.75 -5.34 -4.30
N ARG A 25 -1.18 -4.19 -4.77
CA ARG A 25 -2.26 -4.07 -5.72
C ARG A 25 -1.67 -3.97 -7.10
N LEU A 26 -2.17 -4.80 -8.00
CA LEU A 26 -1.79 -4.75 -9.42
C LEU A 26 -2.99 -4.27 -10.20
N ILE A 27 -2.75 -3.31 -11.08
CA ILE A 27 -3.81 -2.68 -11.84
C ILE A 27 -4.10 -3.55 -13.07
N SER A 28 -5.34 -3.96 -13.19
CA SER A 28 -5.90 -4.55 -14.40
C SER A 28 -6.77 -3.51 -15.11
N ASP A 29 -7.54 -3.90 -16.10
CA ASP A 29 -8.34 -3.02 -16.97
C ASP A 29 -9.45 -2.23 -16.26
N THR A 30 -9.53 -2.28 -14.93
CA THR A 30 -10.60 -1.64 -14.18
C THR A 30 -10.04 -0.53 -13.28
N SER A 31 -10.86 0.44 -12.94
CA SER A 31 -10.53 1.49 -11.96
C SER A 31 -10.40 0.95 -10.54
N VAL A 32 -10.66 -0.32 -10.33
CA VAL A 32 -10.51 -1.01 -9.05
C VAL A 32 -9.13 -1.63 -9.02
N PHE A 33 -8.34 -1.28 -8.02
CA PHE A 33 -6.99 -1.82 -7.84
C PHE A 33 -7.07 -3.03 -6.90
N PRO A 34 -7.25 -4.26 -7.44
CA PRO A 34 -7.40 -5.43 -6.58
C PRO A 34 -6.09 -5.78 -5.88
N ILE A 35 -6.20 -6.36 -4.68
CA ILE A 35 -5.05 -6.89 -3.96
C ILE A 35 -4.64 -8.19 -4.64
N ALA A 36 -3.46 -8.21 -5.26
CA ALA A 36 -2.91 -9.40 -5.87
C ALA A 36 -2.15 -10.26 -4.86
N TYR A 37 -1.44 -9.62 -3.94
CA TYR A 37 -0.63 -10.28 -2.91
C TYR A 37 -0.78 -9.55 -1.59
N GLU A 38 -0.77 -10.29 -0.50
CA GLU A 38 -0.92 -9.73 0.84
C GLU A 38 -0.10 -10.52 1.84
N HIS A 39 0.58 -9.80 2.73
CA HIS A 39 1.16 -10.37 3.94
C HIS A 39 0.52 -9.74 5.16
N CYS A 40 0.06 -10.57 6.09
CA CYS A 40 -0.44 -10.15 7.39
C CYS A 40 0.36 -10.86 8.47
N GLU A 41 0.87 -10.10 9.46
CA GLU A 41 1.51 -10.69 10.63
C GLU A 41 0.46 -11.47 11.45
N PRO A 42 0.87 -12.47 12.25
CA PRO A 42 -0.08 -13.24 13.08
C PRO A 42 -0.97 -12.31 13.91
N GLY A 43 -2.27 -12.56 13.89
CA GLY A 43 -3.25 -11.74 14.60
C GLY A 43 -3.79 -10.56 13.80
N THR A 44 -3.27 -10.31 12.60
CA THR A 44 -3.74 -9.23 11.73
C THR A 44 -4.72 -9.79 10.71
N ALA A 45 -5.89 -9.17 10.60
CA ALA A 45 -6.91 -9.61 9.66
C ALA A 45 -6.54 -9.25 8.22
N SER A 46 -6.87 -10.16 7.29
CA SER A 46 -6.75 -9.90 5.86
C SER A 46 -7.78 -8.86 5.42
N ILE A 47 -7.41 -8.04 4.44
CA ILE A 47 -8.34 -7.11 3.80
C ILE A 47 -8.66 -7.50 2.36
N ARG A 48 -8.22 -8.68 1.90
CA ARG A 48 -8.49 -9.16 0.53
C ARG A 48 -9.98 -9.32 0.26
N ASP A 49 -10.74 -9.71 1.26
CA ASP A 49 -12.17 -9.99 1.14
C ASP A 49 -13.05 -8.80 1.56
N THR A 50 -12.46 -7.62 1.74
CA THR A 50 -13.25 -6.42 2.02
C THR A 50 -14.12 -6.07 0.81
N PRO A 51 -15.28 -5.41 1.03
CA PRO A 51 -16.12 -4.97 -0.06
C PRO A 51 -15.33 -4.17 -1.09
N ARG A 52 -15.69 -4.32 -2.36
CA ARG A 52 -15.04 -3.57 -3.44
C ARG A 52 -15.20 -2.07 -3.21
N LEU A 53 -14.06 -1.38 -3.18
CA LEU A 53 -14.01 0.06 -3.08
C LEU A 53 -13.50 0.64 -4.40
N ASP A 54 -14.07 1.75 -4.82
CA ASP A 54 -13.52 2.50 -5.94
C ASP A 54 -12.29 3.27 -5.45
N MET A 55 -11.13 2.62 -5.55
CA MET A 55 -9.87 3.20 -5.09
C MET A 55 -9.46 4.43 -5.89
N SER A 56 -9.98 4.60 -7.12
CA SER A 56 -9.61 5.72 -7.97
C SER A 56 -10.02 7.08 -7.39
N LYS A 57 -10.96 7.09 -6.45
CA LYS A 57 -11.42 8.31 -5.77
C LYS A 57 -10.75 8.56 -4.43
N GLN A 58 -9.92 7.63 -3.97
CA GLN A 58 -9.22 7.79 -2.69
C GLN A 58 -8.16 8.88 -2.78
N PRO A 59 -7.99 9.70 -1.73
CA PRO A 59 -7.00 10.80 -1.75
C PRO A 59 -5.60 10.36 -2.12
N VAL A 60 -5.15 9.19 -1.65
CA VAL A 60 -3.83 8.65 -1.97
C VAL A 60 -3.69 8.42 -3.47
N VAL A 61 -4.68 7.78 -4.09
CA VAL A 61 -4.65 7.50 -5.54
C VAL A 61 -4.71 8.79 -6.33
N LEU A 62 -5.53 9.77 -5.91
CA LEU A 62 -5.61 11.07 -6.56
C LEU A 62 -4.26 11.80 -6.53
N LYS A 63 -3.54 11.74 -5.40
CA LYS A 63 -2.19 12.31 -5.30
C LYS A 63 -1.22 11.64 -6.27
N MET A 64 -1.30 10.33 -6.42
CA MET A 64 -0.46 9.59 -7.35
C MET A 64 -0.81 9.89 -8.80
N GLN A 65 -2.07 10.01 -9.13
CA GLN A 65 -2.50 10.43 -10.47
C GLN A 65 -2.04 11.84 -10.79
N ALA A 66 -1.89 12.69 -9.77
CA ALA A 66 -1.34 14.04 -9.92
C ALA A 66 0.21 14.06 -9.98
N GLY A 67 0.87 12.92 -9.89
CA GLY A 67 2.32 12.81 -10.09
C GLY A 67 3.14 12.32 -8.91
N ALA A 68 2.53 12.11 -7.73
CA ALA A 68 3.27 11.59 -6.59
C ALA A 68 3.72 10.15 -6.84
N SER A 69 4.98 9.84 -6.50
CA SER A 69 5.51 8.48 -6.60
C SER A 69 5.31 7.69 -5.30
N GLN A 70 5.10 8.41 -4.20
CA GLN A 70 4.94 7.83 -2.87
C GLN A 70 4.12 8.78 -2.00
N VAL A 71 3.23 8.23 -1.20
CA VAL A 71 2.45 8.99 -0.21
C VAL A 71 2.79 8.42 1.16
N VAL A 72 3.22 9.30 2.07
CA VAL A 72 3.64 8.94 3.43
C VAL A 72 2.68 9.62 4.39
N GLU A 73 2.01 8.83 5.23
CA GLU A 73 1.06 9.32 6.21
C GLU A 73 1.48 8.88 7.62
N ASP A 74 1.93 9.84 8.40
CA ASP A 74 2.41 9.59 9.77
C ASP A 74 1.24 9.30 10.72
N ASP A 75 0.10 9.93 10.49
CA ASP A 75 -1.11 9.73 11.28
C ASP A 75 -2.32 9.75 10.34
N CYS A 76 -2.84 8.57 10.06
CA CYS A 76 -3.96 8.42 9.13
C CYS A 76 -5.24 9.08 9.63
N ALA A 77 -5.40 9.24 10.93
CA ALA A 77 -6.60 9.85 11.50
C ALA A 77 -6.75 11.32 11.11
N VAL A 78 -5.65 11.99 10.84
CA VAL A 78 -5.61 13.43 10.50
C VAL A 78 -5.05 13.72 9.11
N ALA A 79 -4.78 12.68 8.32
CA ALA A 79 -4.17 12.82 7.00
C ALA A 79 -5.08 13.54 6.01
N THR A 80 -6.39 13.41 6.17
CA THR A 80 -7.38 14.03 5.30
C THR A 80 -8.72 14.14 6.04
N ASN A 81 -9.59 15.00 5.54
CA ASN A 81 -10.97 15.14 6.02
C ASN A 81 -11.99 14.37 5.17
N ASP A 82 -11.52 13.59 4.20
CA ASP A 82 -12.38 12.84 3.28
C ASP A 82 -13.12 11.72 4.02
N PRO A 83 -14.49 11.73 4.07
CA PRO A 83 -15.25 10.69 4.76
C PRO A 83 -15.02 9.29 4.15
N GLY A 84 -14.88 9.21 2.84
CA GLY A 84 -14.65 7.93 2.16
C GLY A 84 -13.30 7.31 2.52
N TYR A 85 -12.29 8.14 2.74
CA TYR A 85 -10.99 7.67 3.23
C TYR A 85 -11.12 7.04 4.62
N HIS A 86 -11.81 7.70 5.55
CA HIS A 86 -11.97 7.21 6.91
C HIS A 86 -12.85 5.96 6.97
N GLU A 87 -13.84 5.86 6.11
CA GLU A 87 -14.64 4.65 5.97
C GLU A 87 -13.77 3.47 5.52
N MET A 88 -12.93 3.67 4.51
CA MET A 88 -11.96 2.68 4.05
C MET A 88 -10.98 2.32 5.17
N ARG A 89 -10.47 3.31 5.89
CA ARG A 89 -9.52 3.12 6.99
C ARG A 89 -10.12 2.22 8.08
N GLU A 90 -11.38 2.40 8.42
CA GLU A 90 -12.09 1.54 9.36
C GLU A 90 -12.21 0.10 8.85
N MET A 91 -12.58 -0.05 7.58
CA MET A 91 -12.67 -1.37 6.94
C MET A 91 -11.32 -2.09 6.93
N PHE A 92 -10.22 -1.35 6.92
CA PHE A 92 -8.86 -1.89 6.93
C PHE A 92 -8.30 -2.05 8.34
N GLY A 93 -9.15 -2.10 9.36
CA GLY A 93 -8.74 -2.36 10.74
C GLY A 93 -8.26 -1.13 11.50
N GLY A 94 -8.59 0.06 11.03
CA GLY A 94 -8.22 1.30 11.71
C GLY A 94 -6.75 1.65 11.55
N MET A 95 -6.25 1.68 10.32
CA MET A 95 -4.84 2.05 10.04
C MET A 95 -4.45 3.30 10.81
N LYS A 96 -3.28 3.26 11.45
CA LYS A 96 -2.73 4.39 12.22
C LYS A 96 -1.72 5.20 11.41
N ALA A 97 -0.89 4.52 10.62
CA ALA A 97 0.10 5.12 9.73
C ALA A 97 0.24 4.26 8.49
N GLN A 98 0.60 4.85 7.36
CA GLN A 98 0.85 4.09 6.15
C GLN A 98 1.84 4.77 5.22
N THR A 99 2.45 3.96 4.36
CA THR A 99 3.20 4.42 3.21
C THR A 99 2.70 3.67 1.99
N VAL A 100 2.36 4.39 0.94
CA VAL A 100 1.92 3.81 -0.33
C VAL A 100 2.89 4.25 -1.41
N THR A 101 3.43 3.28 -2.14
CA THR A 101 4.45 3.52 -3.17
C THR A 101 3.93 3.00 -4.51
N ALA A 102 3.97 3.86 -5.53
CA ALA A 102 3.45 3.54 -6.86
C ALA A 102 4.54 3.00 -7.77
N ASN A 103 4.19 1.99 -8.57
CA ASN A 103 4.96 1.56 -9.73
C ASN A 103 4.27 2.05 -11.00
N ARG A 104 5.06 2.51 -11.96
CA ARG A 104 4.54 3.04 -13.23
C ARG A 104 5.20 2.34 -14.40
N ASP A 105 4.46 2.26 -15.52
CA ASP A 105 5.01 1.77 -16.77
C ASP A 105 5.79 2.88 -17.50
N ALA A 106 6.29 2.57 -18.70
CA ALA A 106 7.07 3.50 -19.51
C ALA A 106 6.27 4.76 -19.91
N ASP A 107 4.94 4.66 -19.94
CA ASP A 107 4.06 5.77 -20.28
C ASP A 107 3.65 6.60 -19.05
N GLY A 108 4.16 6.24 -17.88
CA GLY A 108 3.85 6.91 -16.63
C GLY A 108 2.54 6.50 -16.00
N GLN A 109 1.89 5.45 -16.51
CA GLN A 109 0.65 4.94 -15.95
C GLN A 109 0.95 4.10 -14.70
N ILE A 110 0.13 4.25 -13.67
CA ILE A 110 0.26 3.46 -12.45
C ILE A 110 -0.11 2.01 -12.77
N ILE A 111 0.79 1.06 -12.49
CA ILE A 111 0.58 -0.36 -12.72
C ILE A 111 0.59 -1.18 -11.44
N GLY A 112 1.04 -0.60 -10.34
CA GLY A 112 1.04 -1.27 -9.05
C GLY A 112 1.12 -0.30 -7.90
N LEU A 113 0.62 -0.73 -6.74
CA LEU A 113 0.66 0.02 -5.50
C LEU A 113 1.11 -0.91 -4.38
N LEU A 114 2.24 -0.58 -3.76
CA LEU A 114 2.68 -1.24 -2.52
C LEU A 114 2.23 -0.39 -1.34
N SER A 115 1.40 -0.98 -0.47
CA SER A 115 0.95 -0.32 0.75
C SER A 115 1.47 -1.07 1.96
N VAL A 116 2.00 -0.35 2.94
CA VAL A 116 2.38 -0.91 4.24
C VAL A 116 1.58 -0.18 5.31
N HIS A 117 0.97 -0.94 6.23
CA HIS A 117 0.04 -0.41 7.22
C HIS A 117 0.54 -0.68 8.63
N ASP A 118 0.73 0.40 9.41
CA ASP A 118 0.90 0.29 10.86
C ASP A 118 -0.48 0.39 11.50
N LEU A 119 -0.89 -0.67 12.16
CA LEU A 119 -2.20 -0.77 12.80
C LEU A 119 -2.14 -0.49 14.30
N THR A 120 -0.95 -0.29 14.85
CA THR A 120 -0.73 -0.18 16.29
C THR A 120 -0.65 1.26 16.78
N SER A 121 -0.02 2.14 16.02
CA SER A 121 0.18 3.55 16.42
C SER A 121 0.50 4.42 15.22
N PRO A 122 0.21 5.73 15.30
CA PRO A 122 0.85 6.71 14.42
C PRO A 122 2.36 6.66 14.61
N ARG A 123 3.11 7.09 13.61
CA ARG A 123 4.58 7.09 13.67
C ARG A 123 5.13 8.17 12.74
N THR A 124 6.35 8.61 13.00
CA THR A 124 7.07 9.48 12.09
C THR A 124 7.92 8.61 11.16
N TRP A 125 7.51 8.50 9.90
CA TRP A 125 8.28 7.76 8.92
C TRP A 125 9.59 8.49 8.65
N THR A 126 10.69 7.74 8.64
CA THR A 126 12.00 8.29 8.29
C THR A 126 12.23 8.21 6.79
N ASP A 127 13.18 8.99 6.30
CA ASP A 127 13.59 8.93 4.88
C ASP A 127 14.09 7.53 4.54
N ALA A 128 14.81 6.88 5.46
CA ALA A 128 15.29 5.51 5.25
C ALA A 128 14.13 4.51 5.13
N GLU A 129 13.07 4.67 5.92
CA GLU A 129 11.89 3.81 5.85
C GLU A 129 11.14 4.03 4.53
N ALA A 130 10.96 5.27 4.12
CA ALA A 130 10.35 5.59 2.82
C ALA A 130 11.17 5.01 1.66
N ALA A 131 12.49 5.10 1.74
CA ALA A 131 13.40 4.52 0.74
C ALA A 131 13.33 2.99 0.74
N ARG A 132 13.17 2.36 1.90
CA ARG A 132 12.99 0.90 1.99
C ARG A 132 11.71 0.46 1.29
N ALA A 133 10.61 1.19 1.47
CA ALA A 133 9.35 0.92 0.78
C ALA A 133 9.52 1.09 -0.74
N ARG A 134 10.24 2.13 -1.19
CA ARG A 134 10.55 2.33 -2.60
C ARG A 134 11.35 1.15 -3.18
N ALA A 135 12.37 0.70 -2.47
CA ALA A 135 13.18 -0.44 -2.92
C ALA A 135 12.34 -1.72 -3.03
N ALA A 136 11.44 -1.95 -2.07
CA ALA A 136 10.53 -3.10 -2.12
C ALA A 136 9.58 -3.01 -3.33
N ALA A 137 9.01 -1.84 -3.59
CA ALA A 137 8.13 -1.64 -4.73
C ALA A 137 8.86 -1.90 -6.05
N ASP A 138 10.10 -1.42 -6.17
CA ASP A 138 10.92 -1.65 -7.36
C ASP A 138 11.22 -3.13 -7.57
N ARG A 139 11.54 -3.84 -6.49
CA ARG A 139 11.77 -5.30 -6.54
C ARG A 139 10.51 -6.05 -6.95
N LEU A 140 9.36 -5.68 -6.38
CA LEU A 140 8.08 -6.28 -6.73
C LEU A 140 7.70 -6.02 -8.19
N ASP A 141 8.01 -4.83 -8.70
CA ASP A 141 7.80 -4.50 -10.10
C ASP A 141 8.60 -5.44 -11.02
N GLU A 142 9.87 -5.69 -10.69
CA GLU A 142 10.70 -6.65 -11.42
C GLU A 142 10.11 -8.07 -11.37
N LEU A 143 9.62 -8.49 -10.21
CA LEU A 143 9.10 -9.85 -10.01
C LEU A 143 7.74 -10.08 -10.68
N THR A 144 7.00 -9.02 -10.98
CA THR A 144 5.65 -9.11 -11.57
C THR A 144 5.61 -8.80 -13.07
N ARG A 145 6.74 -8.45 -13.66
CA ARG A 145 6.82 -8.18 -15.10
C ARG A 145 6.74 -9.45 -15.96
#